data_3144d137c69e9a290cfff5ca495ee1c1
#
_entry.id   3144d137c69e9a290cfff5ca495ee1c1
#
_cell.length_a   1.000
_cell.length_b   1.000
_cell.length_c   1.000
_cell.angle_alpha   90.00
_cell.angle_beta   90.00
_cell.angle_gamma   90.00
#
_symmetry.space_group_name_H-M   'P 1'
#
loop_
_entity.id
_entity.type
_entity.pdbx_description
1 polymer ?
#
loop_
_entity_poly.entity_id
_entity_poly.type
_entity_poly.pdbx_seq_one_letter_code
_entity_poly.pdbx_strand_id
1 'polypeptide(L)'
;MPNRAAWAEIDLGALAHNYREIRSRIQKGAKLCAVVKADAYGHGAIAAARVALDEGADYIAVATLSEALKLRAAGFTCPLLILGLVEPESAREVVDADITQTVCRMDLVEALSQEAVRQGKTVKVHLTIETGMGRIGVHPKDAAETAKQIAALPNVELEGVFSHFALADIPDKTFTKQQVKLFKEAYDAIEAAGVHIPIKHIAESAAILEIPDVHIDMVRAGIIQYGLWPSDEVTRPIDLRPCMKFCARIVYIKTIQPGESVGYGRKFIAERETRIATLPVGYADGYIRAYAGGSVEVCGKRAPIAGRVCMDQFMIDVTDIPEAKMGDVCTLFGSETLTTDEVAGWANTINYEVVCLVSERVPRVYKG
;
A
#
# COMPACT_ATOMS: atom_id res chain seq x y z
N MET A 1 -17.34 7.94 -18.82
CA MET A 1 -17.88 7.52 -17.50
C MET A 1 -17.69 6.01 -17.38
N PRO A 2 -17.40 5.47 -16.20
CA PRO A 2 -17.26 4.03 -16.03
C PRO A 2 -18.59 3.32 -16.40
N ASN A 3 -18.46 2.09 -16.95
CA ASN A 3 -19.63 1.25 -17.31
C ASN A 3 -20.41 0.76 -16.08
N ARG A 4 -19.95 1.05 -14.88
CA ARG A 4 -20.52 0.64 -13.60
C ARG A 4 -20.91 1.88 -12.78
N ALA A 5 -22.01 1.79 -12.05
CA ALA A 5 -22.48 2.87 -11.17
C ALA A 5 -21.70 2.94 -9.83
N ALA A 6 -20.50 2.35 -9.77
CA ALA A 6 -19.57 2.41 -8.65
C ALA A 6 -18.13 2.49 -9.20
N TRP A 7 -17.28 3.35 -8.63
CA TRP A 7 -15.91 3.57 -9.06
C TRP A 7 -15.05 4.16 -7.94
N ALA A 8 -13.74 3.98 -8.04
CA ALA A 8 -12.77 4.71 -7.23
C ALA A 8 -12.16 5.85 -8.06
N GLU A 9 -12.32 7.08 -7.62
CA GLU A 9 -11.62 8.23 -8.18
C GLU A 9 -10.22 8.25 -7.61
N ILE A 10 -9.21 8.33 -8.46
CA ILE A 10 -7.80 8.41 -8.08
C ILE A 10 -7.25 9.74 -8.55
N ASP A 11 -6.88 10.60 -7.61
CA ASP A 11 -6.31 11.92 -7.87
C ASP A 11 -4.78 11.79 -8.05
N LEU A 12 -4.32 11.83 -9.31
CA LEU A 12 -2.91 11.76 -9.65
C LEU A 12 -2.17 13.07 -9.29
N GLY A 13 -2.88 14.20 -9.28
CA GLY A 13 -2.33 15.48 -8.83
C GLY A 13 -2.05 15.48 -7.33
N ALA A 14 -2.93 14.89 -6.52
CA ALA A 14 -2.70 14.66 -5.10
C ALA A 14 -1.50 13.72 -4.87
N LEU A 15 -1.42 12.65 -5.66
CA LEU A 15 -0.29 11.71 -5.61
C LEU A 15 1.04 12.40 -5.92
N ALA A 16 1.10 13.21 -6.98
CA ALA A 16 2.27 14.00 -7.34
C ALA A 16 2.65 15.03 -6.25
N HIS A 17 1.64 15.70 -5.66
CA HIS A 17 1.84 16.58 -4.52
C HIS A 17 2.48 15.83 -3.34
N ASN A 18 1.96 14.67 -2.98
CA ASN A 18 2.48 13.88 -1.87
C ASN A 18 3.95 13.46 -2.11
N TYR A 19 4.32 13.11 -3.35
CA TYR A 19 5.73 12.81 -3.65
C TYR A 19 6.65 14.01 -3.45
N ARG A 20 6.23 15.22 -3.84
CA ARG A 20 7.00 16.46 -3.59
C ARG A 20 7.16 16.72 -2.10
N GLU A 21 6.09 16.57 -1.32
CA GLU A 21 6.13 16.68 0.15
C GLU A 21 7.07 15.65 0.77
N ILE A 22 6.97 14.37 0.36
CA ILE A 22 7.87 13.31 0.81
C ILE A 22 9.32 13.62 0.44
N ARG A 23 9.58 14.07 -0.79
CA ARG A 23 10.94 14.41 -1.25
C ARG A 23 11.54 15.57 -0.44
N SER A 24 10.73 16.54 -0.02
CA SER A 24 11.17 17.65 0.84
C SER A 24 11.64 17.19 2.22
N ARG A 25 11.14 16.04 2.70
CA ARG A 25 11.45 15.44 4.00
C ARG A 25 12.67 14.53 3.98
N ILE A 26 12.98 13.93 2.82
CA ILE A 26 14.08 12.97 2.67
C ILE A 26 15.43 13.70 2.73
N GLN A 27 16.40 13.13 3.42
CA GLN A 27 17.76 13.67 3.46
C GLN A 27 18.37 13.74 2.06
N LYS A 28 19.15 14.81 1.83
CA LYS A 28 19.82 15.03 0.54
C LYS A 28 20.75 13.87 0.22
N GLY A 29 20.59 13.29 -0.96
CA GLY A 29 21.38 12.16 -1.44
C GLY A 29 20.71 10.80 -1.25
N ALA A 30 19.73 10.69 -0.36
CA ALA A 30 18.97 9.44 -0.22
C ALA A 30 18.00 9.26 -1.40
N LYS A 31 17.97 8.03 -1.93
CA LYS A 31 17.05 7.61 -2.99
C LYS A 31 15.63 7.47 -2.47
N LEU A 32 14.65 7.69 -3.35
CA LEU A 32 13.25 7.45 -3.06
C LEU A 32 12.79 6.18 -3.78
N CYS A 33 12.37 5.19 -3.00
CA CYS A 33 11.72 3.98 -3.47
C CYS A 33 10.21 4.10 -3.28
N ALA A 34 9.45 4.10 -4.37
CA ALA A 34 7.99 4.13 -4.36
C ALA A 34 7.42 2.71 -4.22
N VAL A 35 6.66 2.44 -3.16
CA VAL A 35 6.10 1.11 -2.90
C VAL A 35 4.70 1.00 -3.51
N VAL A 36 4.59 0.29 -4.64
CA VAL A 36 3.34 0.14 -5.41
C VAL A 36 2.77 -1.28 -5.39
N LYS A 37 3.13 -2.07 -4.36
CA LYS A 37 2.55 -3.41 -4.13
C LYS A 37 1.04 -3.37 -3.92
N ALA A 38 0.36 -4.52 -4.03
CA ALA A 38 -1.09 -4.65 -3.90
C ALA A 38 -1.85 -3.65 -4.80
N ASP A 39 -1.44 -3.61 -6.08
CA ASP A 39 -1.95 -2.66 -7.09
C ASP A 39 -1.89 -1.20 -6.61
N ALA A 40 -0.71 -0.80 -6.06
CA ALA A 40 -0.49 0.51 -5.44
C ALA A 40 -1.49 0.78 -4.29
N TYR A 41 -1.62 -0.19 -3.36
CA TYR A 41 -2.60 -0.12 -2.28
C TYR A 41 -4.03 0.14 -2.81
N GLY A 42 -4.37 -0.52 -3.92
CA GLY A 42 -5.67 -0.37 -4.57
C GLY A 42 -5.82 0.85 -5.51
N HIS A 43 -4.81 1.70 -5.65
CA HIS A 43 -4.88 2.92 -6.47
C HIS A 43 -4.58 2.70 -7.96
N GLY A 44 -4.05 1.51 -8.32
CA GLY A 44 -3.63 1.19 -9.69
C GLY A 44 -2.13 1.36 -9.90
N ALA A 45 -1.37 0.25 -9.87
CA ALA A 45 0.09 0.24 -9.82
C ALA A 45 0.74 0.95 -11.03
N ILE A 46 0.20 0.78 -12.24
CA ILE A 46 0.77 1.37 -13.45
C ILE A 46 0.69 2.90 -13.41
N ALA A 47 -0.47 3.46 -13.05
CA ALA A 47 -0.64 4.91 -12.96
C ALA A 47 0.20 5.49 -11.83
N ALA A 48 0.17 4.87 -10.64
CA ALA A 48 0.95 5.32 -9.49
C ALA A 48 2.45 5.27 -9.74
N ALA A 49 2.97 4.19 -10.35
CA ALA A 49 4.38 4.07 -10.68
C ALA A 49 4.85 5.14 -11.69
N ARG A 50 4.00 5.50 -12.65
CA ARG A 50 4.31 6.56 -13.61
C ARG A 50 4.47 7.91 -12.92
N VAL A 51 3.49 8.29 -12.09
CA VAL A 51 3.58 9.54 -11.31
C VAL A 51 4.80 9.52 -10.39
N ALA A 52 5.10 8.40 -9.75
CA ALA A 52 6.27 8.27 -8.89
C ALA A 52 7.58 8.59 -9.63
N LEU A 53 7.75 8.04 -10.83
CA LEU A 53 8.94 8.28 -11.65
C LEU A 53 8.99 9.72 -12.19
N ASP A 54 7.85 10.28 -12.59
CA ASP A 54 7.76 11.67 -13.06
C ASP A 54 8.13 12.66 -11.93
N GLU A 55 7.84 12.32 -10.67
CA GLU A 55 8.21 13.08 -9.47
C GLU A 55 9.58 12.65 -8.88
N GLY A 56 10.37 11.89 -9.64
CA GLY A 56 11.77 11.59 -9.34
C GLY A 56 11.99 10.44 -8.36
N ALA A 57 11.11 9.44 -8.29
CA ALA A 57 11.43 8.19 -7.60
C ALA A 57 12.56 7.45 -8.33
N ASP A 58 13.52 6.94 -7.56
CA ASP A 58 14.70 6.24 -8.07
C ASP A 58 14.44 4.72 -8.25
N TYR A 59 13.53 4.18 -7.44
CA TYR A 59 13.15 2.76 -7.40
C TYR A 59 11.63 2.61 -7.32
N ILE A 60 11.13 1.53 -7.87
CA ILE A 60 9.79 1.04 -7.62
C ILE A 60 9.89 -0.27 -6.84
N ALA A 61 9.07 -0.45 -5.80
CA ALA A 61 9.03 -1.69 -5.05
C ALA A 61 7.64 -2.32 -5.05
N VAL A 62 7.61 -3.63 -5.18
CA VAL A 62 6.42 -4.48 -5.17
C VAL A 62 6.60 -5.64 -4.18
N ALA A 63 5.55 -6.43 -3.95
CA ALA A 63 5.63 -7.57 -3.03
C ALA A 63 5.92 -8.89 -3.75
N THR A 64 5.46 -9.06 -4.99
CA THR A 64 5.47 -10.34 -5.70
C THR A 64 6.07 -10.23 -7.10
N LEU A 65 6.51 -11.37 -7.65
CA LEU A 65 7.01 -11.45 -9.02
C LEU A 65 5.93 -11.05 -10.04
N SER A 66 4.69 -11.48 -9.85
CA SER A 66 3.60 -11.15 -10.76
C SER A 66 3.32 -9.65 -10.86
N GLU A 67 3.45 -8.91 -9.76
CA GLU A 67 3.35 -7.44 -9.75
C GLU A 67 4.51 -6.80 -10.52
N ALA A 68 5.73 -7.29 -10.32
CA ALA A 68 6.91 -6.80 -11.05
C ALA A 68 6.79 -7.06 -12.56
N LEU A 69 6.38 -8.26 -12.95
CA LEU A 69 6.16 -8.62 -14.36
C LEU A 69 5.04 -7.79 -15.00
N LYS A 70 3.97 -7.47 -14.27
CA LYS A 70 2.90 -6.56 -14.73
C LYS A 70 3.46 -5.16 -15.05
N LEU A 71 4.36 -4.63 -14.23
CA LEU A 71 5.02 -3.34 -14.49
C LEU A 71 5.99 -3.43 -15.67
N ARG A 72 6.79 -4.49 -15.78
CA ARG A 72 7.68 -4.71 -16.95
C ARG A 72 6.88 -4.80 -18.26
N ALA A 73 5.76 -5.54 -18.25
CA ALA A 73 4.87 -5.63 -19.42
C ALA A 73 4.23 -4.29 -19.78
N ALA A 74 4.06 -3.38 -18.82
CA ALA A 74 3.60 -2.01 -19.05
C ALA A 74 4.72 -1.04 -19.50
N GLY A 75 5.95 -1.54 -19.75
CA GLY A 75 7.08 -0.79 -20.31
C GLY A 75 7.96 -0.06 -19.30
N PHE A 76 7.83 -0.35 -18.02
CA PHE A 76 8.73 0.24 -17.01
C PHE A 76 10.12 -0.38 -17.09
N THR A 77 11.16 0.44 -17.21
CA THR A 77 12.58 0.03 -17.27
C THR A 77 13.39 0.43 -16.03
N CYS A 78 12.77 1.18 -15.10
CA CYS A 78 13.41 1.59 -13.85
C CYS A 78 13.80 0.38 -12.99
N PRO A 79 14.70 0.58 -11.98
CA PRO A 79 14.96 -0.44 -10.97
C PRO A 79 13.66 -0.89 -10.28
N LEU A 80 13.40 -2.19 -10.29
CA LEU A 80 12.25 -2.82 -9.63
C LEU A 80 12.75 -3.75 -8.53
N LEU A 81 12.32 -3.52 -7.28
CA LEU A 81 12.66 -4.35 -6.12
C LEU A 81 11.43 -5.17 -5.69
N ILE A 82 11.56 -6.48 -5.65
CA ILE A 82 10.60 -7.35 -4.98
C ILE A 82 10.95 -7.41 -3.49
N LEU A 83 10.06 -6.90 -2.63
CA LEU A 83 10.24 -6.88 -1.16
C LEU A 83 9.97 -8.23 -0.49
N GLY A 84 9.22 -9.12 -1.16
CA GLY A 84 8.96 -10.48 -0.72
C GLY A 84 10.02 -11.47 -1.23
N LEU A 85 9.91 -12.71 -0.80
CA LEU A 85 10.69 -13.80 -1.35
C LEU A 85 9.94 -14.43 -2.52
N VAL A 86 10.70 -14.97 -3.47
CA VAL A 86 10.18 -15.86 -4.52
C VAL A 86 10.75 -17.27 -4.31
N GLU A 87 10.13 -18.26 -4.89
CA GLU A 87 10.69 -19.60 -4.87
C GLU A 87 11.85 -19.74 -5.90
N PRO A 88 12.85 -20.61 -5.66
CA PRO A 88 14.01 -20.78 -6.55
C PRO A 88 13.63 -21.08 -8.01
N GLU A 89 12.51 -21.73 -8.25
CA GLU A 89 11.98 -22.05 -9.59
C GLU A 89 11.65 -20.81 -10.41
N SER A 90 11.39 -19.69 -9.75
CA SER A 90 11.11 -18.39 -10.39
C SER A 90 12.37 -17.59 -10.74
N ALA A 91 13.57 -18.12 -10.48
CA ALA A 91 14.83 -17.42 -10.75
C ALA A 91 14.97 -16.98 -12.22
N ARG A 92 14.46 -17.82 -13.14
CA ARG A 92 14.47 -17.52 -14.57
C ARG A 92 13.76 -16.22 -14.90
N GLU A 93 12.53 -16.07 -14.43
CA GLU A 93 11.69 -14.90 -14.69
C GLU A 93 12.25 -13.64 -14.03
N VAL A 94 12.82 -13.76 -12.82
CA VAL A 94 13.47 -12.66 -12.11
C VAL A 94 14.65 -12.12 -12.92
N VAL A 95 15.54 -13.01 -13.39
CA VAL A 95 16.73 -12.64 -14.17
C VAL A 95 16.34 -12.15 -15.58
N ASP A 96 15.37 -12.82 -16.22
CA ASP A 96 14.91 -12.46 -17.56
C ASP A 96 14.35 -11.03 -17.58
N ALA A 97 13.55 -10.67 -16.58
CA ALA A 97 12.87 -9.39 -16.45
C ALA A 97 13.73 -8.29 -15.77
N ASP A 98 15.01 -8.53 -15.50
CA ASP A 98 15.92 -7.57 -14.84
C ASP A 98 15.32 -6.99 -13.53
N ILE A 99 14.93 -7.89 -12.61
CA ILE A 99 14.31 -7.54 -11.32
C ILE A 99 15.33 -7.71 -10.20
N THR A 100 15.42 -6.72 -9.31
CA THR A 100 16.17 -6.82 -8.07
C THR A 100 15.38 -7.64 -7.05
N GLN A 101 15.98 -8.71 -6.51
CA GLN A 101 15.30 -9.66 -5.62
C GLN A 101 15.76 -9.52 -4.17
N THR A 102 14.79 -9.47 -3.23
CA THR A 102 15.07 -9.65 -1.81
C THR A 102 15.48 -11.10 -1.51
N VAL A 103 16.56 -11.27 -0.77
CA VAL A 103 17.08 -12.57 -0.40
C VAL A 103 17.40 -12.66 1.10
N CYS A 104 17.23 -13.86 1.67
CA CYS A 104 17.71 -14.26 3.00
C CYS A 104 17.93 -15.79 3.07
N ARG A 105 17.81 -16.49 1.93
CA ARG A 105 18.00 -17.93 1.77
C ARG A 105 19.01 -18.17 0.66
N MET A 106 20.03 -18.99 0.94
CA MET A 106 21.09 -19.26 -0.04
C MET A 106 20.61 -20.09 -1.24
N ASP A 107 19.64 -20.99 -1.06
CA ASP A 107 19.05 -21.77 -2.15
C ASP A 107 18.44 -20.88 -3.26
N LEU A 108 17.78 -19.79 -2.88
CA LEU A 108 17.27 -18.80 -3.84
C LEU A 108 18.42 -18.05 -4.53
N VAL A 109 19.45 -17.64 -3.78
CA VAL A 109 20.61 -16.90 -4.35
C VAL A 109 21.39 -17.78 -5.33
N GLU A 110 21.57 -19.05 -4.99
CA GLU A 110 22.23 -20.04 -5.88
C GLU A 110 21.44 -20.26 -7.17
N ALA A 111 20.11 -20.37 -7.10
CA ALA A 111 19.24 -20.49 -8.26
C ALA A 111 19.31 -19.23 -9.15
N LEU A 112 19.30 -18.04 -8.54
CA LEU A 112 19.48 -16.76 -9.24
C LEU A 112 20.84 -16.66 -9.92
N SER A 113 21.91 -17.08 -9.26
CA SER A 113 23.26 -17.13 -9.83
C SER A 113 23.36 -18.05 -11.03
N GLN A 114 22.88 -19.29 -10.89
CA GLN A 114 22.88 -20.27 -11.98
C GLN A 114 22.13 -19.74 -13.22
N GLU A 115 20.97 -19.14 -13.00
CA GLU A 115 20.18 -18.59 -14.07
C GLU A 115 20.83 -17.34 -14.69
N ALA A 116 21.43 -16.46 -13.88
CA ALA A 116 22.17 -15.29 -14.36
C ALA A 116 23.36 -15.69 -15.25
N VAL A 117 24.12 -16.71 -14.84
CA VAL A 117 25.19 -17.29 -15.67
C VAL A 117 24.65 -17.85 -16.96
N ARG A 118 23.57 -18.63 -16.92
CA ARG A 118 22.93 -19.22 -18.11
C ARG A 118 22.47 -18.16 -19.11
N GLN A 119 21.98 -17.02 -18.63
CA GLN A 119 21.50 -15.91 -19.48
C GLN A 119 22.61 -14.91 -19.86
N GLY A 120 23.83 -15.03 -19.31
CA GLY A 120 24.90 -14.05 -19.51
C GLY A 120 24.59 -12.67 -18.93
N LYS A 121 23.77 -12.62 -17.86
CA LYS A 121 23.35 -11.41 -17.15
C LYS A 121 23.95 -11.37 -15.75
N THR A 122 23.77 -10.25 -15.05
CA THR A 122 24.01 -10.13 -13.62
C THR A 122 22.70 -9.84 -12.93
N VAL A 123 22.37 -10.59 -11.86
CA VAL A 123 21.18 -10.36 -11.06
C VAL A 123 21.56 -9.54 -9.81
N LYS A 124 20.74 -8.52 -9.52
CA LYS A 124 20.89 -7.69 -8.33
C LYS A 124 20.04 -8.26 -7.20
N VAL A 125 20.63 -8.27 -6.00
CA VAL A 125 19.91 -8.75 -4.81
C VAL A 125 20.05 -7.78 -3.65
N HIS A 126 18.99 -7.69 -2.82
CA HIS A 126 19.04 -7.00 -1.53
C HIS A 126 18.88 -8.03 -0.41
N LEU A 127 19.90 -8.09 0.47
CA LEU A 127 19.88 -8.95 1.64
C LEU A 127 19.00 -8.31 2.73
N THR A 128 18.00 -9.02 3.23
CA THR A 128 17.18 -8.53 4.33
C THR A 128 17.72 -9.02 5.67
N ILE A 129 17.80 -8.11 6.65
CA ILE A 129 18.28 -8.36 8.02
C ILE A 129 17.08 -8.34 8.98
N GLU A 130 16.94 -9.39 9.77
CA GLU A 130 15.92 -9.49 10.81
C GLU A 130 16.39 -8.76 12.08
N THR A 131 15.74 -7.64 12.38
CA THR A 131 16.10 -6.79 13.53
C THR A 131 15.00 -6.72 14.60
N GLY A 132 13.92 -7.48 14.43
CA GLY A 132 12.82 -7.53 15.37
C GLY A 132 11.43 -7.41 14.76
N MET A 133 11.30 -7.41 13.42
CA MET A 133 10.00 -7.51 12.75
C MET A 133 9.43 -8.94 12.81
N GLY A 134 10.30 -9.96 12.88
CA GLY A 134 9.90 -11.36 13.01
C GLY A 134 9.24 -11.94 11.76
N ARG A 135 9.57 -11.42 10.57
CA ARG A 135 8.89 -11.79 9.32
C ARG A 135 9.79 -12.54 8.34
N ILE A 136 10.85 -11.93 7.88
CA ILE A 136 11.90 -12.48 7.00
C ILE A 136 13.23 -11.78 7.29
N GLY A 137 14.34 -12.44 7.01
CA GLY A 137 15.66 -11.87 7.12
C GLY A 137 16.67 -12.79 7.80
N VAL A 138 17.93 -12.57 7.55
CA VAL A 138 19.01 -13.25 8.28
C VAL A 138 19.21 -12.57 9.63
N HIS A 139 19.62 -13.35 10.63
CA HIS A 139 19.94 -12.77 11.93
C HIS A 139 21.17 -11.84 11.81
N PRO A 140 21.23 -10.69 12.52
CA PRO A 140 22.32 -9.73 12.40
C PRO A 140 23.73 -10.34 12.56
N LYS A 141 23.88 -11.33 13.46
CA LYS A 141 25.16 -12.03 13.69
C LYS A 141 25.65 -12.84 12.48
N ASP A 142 24.74 -13.29 11.62
CA ASP A 142 25.02 -14.16 10.47
C ASP A 142 25.15 -13.34 9.17
N ALA A 143 24.86 -12.01 9.24
CA ALA A 143 24.77 -11.12 8.08
C ALA A 143 26.09 -11.05 7.28
N ALA A 144 27.22 -10.90 7.96
CA ALA A 144 28.54 -10.81 7.31
C ALA A 144 28.91 -12.09 6.56
N GLU A 145 28.66 -13.26 7.15
CA GLU A 145 28.96 -14.54 6.51
C GLU A 145 28.03 -14.79 5.32
N THR A 146 26.72 -14.50 5.48
CA THR A 146 25.75 -14.61 4.38
C THR A 146 26.12 -13.68 3.22
N ALA A 147 26.52 -12.43 3.52
CA ALA A 147 26.93 -11.47 2.49
C ALA A 147 28.17 -11.94 1.71
N LYS A 148 29.17 -12.54 2.40
CA LYS A 148 30.33 -13.14 1.73
C LYS A 148 29.94 -14.30 0.81
N GLN A 149 29.06 -15.19 1.28
CA GLN A 149 28.57 -16.30 0.46
C GLN A 149 27.86 -15.78 -0.79
N ILE A 150 27.00 -14.76 -0.66
CA ILE A 150 26.35 -14.09 -1.80
C ILE A 150 27.37 -13.50 -2.76
N ALA A 151 28.33 -12.72 -2.25
CA ALA A 151 29.34 -12.04 -3.05
C ALA A 151 30.32 -13.01 -3.77
N ALA A 152 30.44 -14.25 -3.28
CA ALA A 152 31.26 -15.29 -3.91
C ALA A 152 30.57 -15.98 -5.11
N LEU A 153 29.26 -15.82 -5.26
CA LEU A 153 28.51 -16.44 -6.35
C LEU A 153 28.70 -15.67 -7.67
N PRO A 154 28.90 -16.37 -8.80
CA PRO A 154 29.05 -15.71 -10.09
C PRO A 154 27.75 -15.00 -10.51
N ASN A 155 27.92 -13.87 -11.17
CA ASN A 155 26.82 -13.11 -11.77
C ASN A 155 25.72 -12.67 -10.76
N VAL A 156 26.08 -12.52 -9.48
CA VAL A 156 25.22 -11.93 -8.43
C VAL A 156 25.85 -10.65 -7.94
N GLU A 157 25.10 -9.58 -7.89
CA GLU A 157 25.47 -8.30 -7.30
C GLU A 157 24.68 -8.08 -6.01
N LEU A 158 25.35 -8.06 -4.85
CA LEU A 158 24.75 -7.62 -3.60
C LEU A 158 24.66 -6.09 -3.62
N GLU A 159 23.59 -5.57 -4.26
CA GLU A 159 23.37 -4.14 -4.44
C GLU A 159 22.92 -3.46 -3.14
N GLY A 160 22.20 -4.16 -2.27
CA GLY A 160 21.66 -3.55 -1.07
C GLY A 160 21.47 -4.47 0.12
N VAL A 161 21.32 -3.83 1.27
CA VAL A 161 20.89 -4.46 2.52
C VAL A 161 19.78 -3.66 3.15
N PHE A 162 18.80 -4.34 3.74
CA PHE A 162 17.70 -3.64 4.39
C PHE A 162 17.11 -4.37 5.59
N SER A 163 16.38 -3.61 6.38
CA SER A 163 15.50 -4.13 7.43
C SER A 163 14.13 -3.43 7.40
N HIS A 164 13.28 -3.72 8.36
CA HIS A 164 11.95 -3.11 8.48
C HIS A 164 11.59 -2.89 9.94
N PHE A 165 11.04 -1.72 10.25
CA PHE A 165 10.61 -1.40 11.60
C PHE A 165 9.30 -2.10 11.97
N ALA A 166 9.20 -2.49 13.23
CA ALA A 166 7.97 -3.05 13.80
C ALA A 166 7.09 -1.97 14.45
N LEU A 167 7.70 -0.90 14.98
CA LEU A 167 7.06 0.11 15.82
C LEU A 167 7.57 1.53 15.53
N ALA A 168 7.79 1.89 14.24
CA ALA A 168 8.26 3.24 13.92
C ALA A 168 7.15 4.30 14.03
N ASP A 169 5.89 3.88 14.04
CA ASP A 169 4.68 4.71 14.00
C ASP A 169 4.07 5.03 15.38
N ILE A 170 4.71 4.61 16.48
CA ILE A 170 4.30 4.95 17.85
C ILE A 170 5.28 5.94 18.50
N PRO A 171 4.88 6.71 19.54
CA PRO A 171 5.75 7.69 20.21
C PRO A 171 6.97 7.08 20.90
N ASP A 172 6.84 5.92 21.53
CA ASP A 172 7.99 5.22 22.15
C ASP A 172 8.91 4.59 21.12
N LYS A 173 10.03 5.24 20.84
CA LYS A 173 11.05 4.80 19.90
C LYS A 173 12.12 3.87 20.53
N THR A 174 11.92 3.36 21.73
CA THR A 174 12.92 2.53 22.42
C THR A 174 13.28 1.28 21.58
N PHE A 175 12.26 0.52 21.14
CA PHE A 175 12.46 -0.66 20.32
C PHE A 175 12.97 -0.30 18.91
N THR A 176 12.45 0.79 18.33
CA THR A 176 12.91 1.30 17.03
C THR A 176 14.40 1.63 17.05
N LYS A 177 14.90 2.28 18.11
CA LYS A 177 16.33 2.55 18.29
C LYS A 177 17.18 1.29 18.42
N GLN A 178 16.63 0.25 19.06
CA GLN A 178 17.27 -1.06 19.13
C GLN A 178 17.38 -1.70 17.73
N GLN A 179 16.32 -1.64 16.92
CA GLN A 179 16.35 -2.11 15.54
C GLN A 179 17.37 -1.37 14.69
N VAL A 180 17.47 -0.03 14.83
CA VAL A 180 18.49 0.78 14.15
C VAL A 180 19.91 0.32 14.53
N LYS A 181 20.16 0.11 15.83
CA LYS A 181 21.45 -0.37 16.33
C LYS A 181 21.81 -1.72 15.71
N LEU A 182 20.90 -2.69 15.76
CA LEU A 182 21.13 -4.03 15.20
C LEU A 182 21.37 -4.00 13.69
N PHE A 183 20.62 -3.17 12.97
CA PHE A 183 20.80 -2.99 11.53
C PHE A 183 22.18 -2.38 11.21
N LYS A 184 22.57 -1.35 11.98
CA LYS A 184 23.89 -0.72 11.83
C LYS A 184 25.01 -1.69 12.10
N GLU A 185 24.97 -2.43 13.19
CA GLU A 185 25.97 -3.46 13.53
C GLU A 185 26.10 -4.52 12.42
N ALA A 186 24.97 -4.92 11.82
CA ALA A 186 24.96 -5.91 10.74
C ALA A 186 25.65 -5.38 9.47
N TYR A 187 25.31 -4.19 8.98
CA TYR A 187 25.94 -3.68 7.76
C TYR A 187 27.40 -3.25 7.98
N ASP A 188 27.76 -2.74 9.17
CA ASP A 188 29.15 -2.46 9.53
C ASP A 188 29.99 -3.76 9.51
N ALA A 189 29.44 -4.87 10.02
CA ALA A 189 30.09 -6.17 9.99
C ALA A 189 30.27 -6.72 8.56
N ILE A 190 29.29 -6.50 7.67
CA ILE A 190 29.39 -6.86 6.25
C ILE A 190 30.52 -6.07 5.57
N GLU A 191 30.57 -4.75 5.76
CA GLU A 191 31.62 -3.87 5.20
C GLU A 191 33.01 -4.25 5.75
N ALA A 192 33.11 -4.50 7.06
CA ALA A 192 34.35 -4.95 7.69
C ALA A 192 34.82 -6.34 7.18
N ALA A 193 33.91 -7.15 6.70
CA ALA A 193 34.21 -8.44 6.07
C ALA A 193 34.64 -8.31 4.60
N GLY A 194 34.77 -7.08 4.07
CA GLY A 194 35.23 -6.76 2.73
C GLY A 194 34.14 -6.80 1.65
N VAL A 195 32.87 -6.86 2.02
CA VAL A 195 31.74 -6.82 1.08
C VAL A 195 31.16 -5.42 1.09
N HIS A 196 31.32 -4.69 -0.02
CA HIS A 196 30.76 -3.34 -0.18
C HIS A 196 29.26 -3.39 -0.49
N ILE A 197 28.46 -2.54 0.20
CA ILE A 197 27.02 -2.44 0.00
C ILE A 197 26.65 -1.01 -0.42
N PRO A 198 26.29 -0.79 -1.70
CA PRO A 198 25.92 0.53 -2.20
C PRO A 198 24.66 1.13 -1.58
N ILE A 199 23.66 0.30 -1.21
CA ILE A 199 22.34 0.77 -0.78
C ILE A 199 21.93 0.12 0.55
N LYS A 200 21.90 0.94 1.61
CA LYS A 200 21.41 0.56 2.94
C LYS A 200 20.06 1.24 3.17
N HIS A 201 19.02 0.48 3.50
CA HIS A 201 17.70 1.08 3.71
C HIS A 201 16.87 0.38 4.78
N ILE A 202 16.26 1.18 5.66
CA ILE A 202 15.37 0.69 6.71
C ILE A 202 14.08 1.52 6.80
N ALA A 203 14.16 2.84 6.49
CA ALA A 203 13.05 3.77 6.64
C ALA A 203 11.87 3.42 5.71
N GLU A 204 10.70 3.27 6.31
CA GLU A 204 9.38 3.20 5.69
C GLU A 204 8.61 4.50 6.00
N SER A 205 7.32 4.55 5.71
CA SER A 205 6.49 5.76 5.80
C SER A 205 6.62 6.52 7.13
N ALA A 206 6.52 5.83 8.28
CA ALA A 206 6.61 6.48 9.58
C ALA A 206 8.03 6.99 9.87
N ALA A 207 9.04 6.19 9.53
CA ALA A 207 10.43 6.58 9.72
C ALA A 207 10.86 7.74 8.79
N ILE A 208 10.28 7.84 7.59
CA ILE A 208 10.46 9.01 6.70
C ILE A 208 9.98 10.27 7.40
N LEU A 209 8.86 10.21 8.09
CA LEU A 209 8.28 11.37 8.77
C LEU A 209 9.04 11.77 10.03
N GLU A 210 9.46 10.79 10.84
CA GLU A 210 9.85 11.03 12.23
C GLU A 210 11.33 10.78 12.55
N ILE A 211 12.06 10.00 11.73
CA ILE A 211 13.42 9.56 12.05
C ILE A 211 14.37 9.86 10.88
N PRO A 212 14.72 11.12 10.62
CA PRO A 212 15.59 11.48 9.48
C PRO A 212 16.94 10.77 9.47
N ASP A 213 17.49 10.44 10.63
CA ASP A 213 18.82 9.80 10.76
C ASP A 213 18.90 8.39 10.16
N VAL A 214 17.72 7.78 9.83
CA VAL A 214 17.66 6.44 9.23
C VAL A 214 17.34 6.46 7.73
N HIS A 215 17.35 7.63 7.09
CA HIS A 215 17.15 7.73 5.64
C HIS A 215 18.27 7.09 4.84
N ILE A 216 19.47 7.05 5.38
CA ILE A 216 20.71 6.43 4.86
C ILE A 216 20.84 6.62 3.33
N ASP A 217 20.82 5.52 2.55
CA ASP A 217 21.00 5.57 1.10
C ASP A 217 19.67 5.54 0.33
N MET A 218 18.61 4.97 0.93
CA MET A 218 17.27 4.91 0.31
C MET A 218 16.16 4.84 1.36
N VAL A 219 15.03 5.46 1.06
CA VAL A 219 13.79 5.36 1.84
C VAL A 219 12.68 4.71 1.00
N ARG A 220 11.71 4.07 1.65
CA ARG A 220 10.60 3.37 1.00
C ARG A 220 9.27 4.03 1.36
N ALA A 221 8.77 4.91 0.49
CA ALA A 221 7.47 5.53 0.68
C ALA A 221 6.36 4.50 0.42
N GLY A 222 5.57 4.21 1.45
CA GLY A 222 4.40 3.35 1.40
C GLY A 222 3.12 4.17 1.44
N ILE A 223 2.38 4.09 2.55
CA ILE A 223 1.04 4.68 2.68
C ILE A 223 1.02 6.20 2.51
N ILE A 224 2.09 6.91 2.92
CA ILE A 224 2.16 8.37 2.83
C ILE A 224 2.10 8.89 1.38
N GLN A 225 2.58 8.13 0.41
CA GLN A 225 2.46 8.55 -0.99
C GLN A 225 0.99 8.61 -1.45
N TYR A 226 0.11 7.81 -0.83
CA TYR A 226 -1.33 7.82 -1.12
C TYR A 226 -2.12 8.82 -0.27
N GLY A 227 -1.41 9.66 0.49
CA GLY A 227 -1.99 10.74 1.28
C GLY A 227 -2.64 10.31 2.59
N LEU A 228 -2.23 9.15 3.10
CA LEU A 228 -2.72 8.59 4.35
C LEU A 228 -1.60 8.49 5.38
N TRP A 229 -1.94 8.68 6.65
CA TRP A 229 -0.98 8.62 7.74
C TRP A 229 -0.76 7.18 8.20
N PRO A 230 0.48 6.80 8.60
CA PRO A 230 0.79 5.45 9.08
C PRO A 230 -0.01 5.03 10.31
N SER A 231 -0.24 5.97 11.23
CA SER A 231 -1.09 5.83 12.41
C SER A 231 -1.57 7.20 12.88
N ASP A 232 -2.46 7.25 13.86
CA ASP A 232 -2.89 8.50 14.50
C ASP A 232 -1.82 9.09 15.43
N GLU A 233 -0.79 8.31 15.79
CA GLU A 233 0.25 8.69 16.75
C GLU A 233 1.48 9.33 16.09
N VAL A 234 1.60 9.28 14.75
CA VAL A 234 2.70 9.94 14.04
C VAL A 234 2.52 11.46 13.98
N THR A 235 3.63 12.17 14.02
CA THR A 235 3.62 13.60 13.72
C THR A 235 3.26 13.84 12.26
N ARG A 236 2.71 15.02 11.95
CA ARG A 236 2.24 15.40 10.61
C ARG A 236 3.06 16.56 10.07
N PRO A 237 4.35 16.36 9.72
CA PRO A 237 5.27 17.44 9.37
C PRO A 237 5.15 17.94 7.94
N ILE A 238 4.31 17.31 7.11
CA ILE A 238 4.11 17.60 5.69
C ILE A 238 2.61 17.64 5.37
N ASP A 239 2.24 18.23 4.22
CA ASP A 239 0.85 18.28 3.75
C ASP A 239 0.54 17.07 2.88
N LEU A 240 -0.18 16.07 3.42
CA LEU A 240 -0.61 14.89 2.67
C LEU A 240 -2.06 15.05 2.20
N ARG A 241 -2.31 14.68 0.95
CA ARG A 241 -3.63 14.72 0.31
C ARG A 241 -4.08 13.31 -0.05
N PRO A 242 -5.19 12.80 0.54
CA PRO A 242 -5.74 11.50 0.18
C PRO A 242 -6.01 11.39 -1.33
N CYS A 243 -5.51 10.31 -1.94
CA CYS A 243 -5.57 10.13 -3.40
C CYS A 243 -6.82 9.36 -3.85
N MET A 244 -7.46 8.57 -2.97
CA MET A 244 -8.59 7.73 -3.35
C MET A 244 -9.89 8.24 -2.75
N LYS A 245 -10.94 8.33 -3.59
CA LYS A 245 -12.32 8.55 -3.20
C LYS A 245 -13.19 7.44 -3.78
N PHE A 246 -13.82 6.64 -2.93
CA PHE A 246 -14.71 5.58 -3.37
C PHE A 246 -16.14 6.12 -3.51
N CYS A 247 -16.73 5.97 -4.70
CA CYS A 247 -18.00 6.56 -5.09
C CYS A 247 -18.98 5.51 -5.63
N ALA A 248 -20.27 5.75 -5.41
CA ALA A 248 -21.33 5.00 -6.06
C ALA A 248 -22.54 5.89 -6.35
N ARG A 249 -23.33 5.54 -7.38
CA ARG A 249 -24.59 6.20 -7.66
C ARG A 249 -25.76 5.47 -7.01
N ILE A 250 -26.73 6.22 -6.53
CA ILE A 250 -28.03 5.65 -6.12
C ILE A 250 -28.69 5.02 -7.35
N VAL A 251 -28.96 3.73 -7.30
CA VAL A 251 -29.58 2.99 -8.41
C VAL A 251 -31.06 2.74 -8.20
N TYR A 252 -31.53 2.85 -6.97
CA TYR A 252 -32.96 2.69 -6.64
C TYR A 252 -33.31 3.43 -5.35
N ILE A 253 -34.55 3.98 -5.29
CA ILE A 253 -35.12 4.57 -4.06
C ILE A 253 -36.52 4.02 -3.89
N LYS A 254 -36.85 3.63 -2.67
CA LYS A 254 -38.20 3.25 -2.27
C LYS A 254 -38.56 3.81 -0.91
N THR A 255 -39.86 3.93 -0.65
CA THR A 255 -40.36 4.23 0.69
C THR A 255 -40.87 2.92 1.32
N ILE A 256 -40.55 2.71 2.58
CA ILE A 256 -41.03 1.61 3.40
C ILE A 256 -41.84 2.14 4.58
N GLN A 257 -42.80 1.35 5.07
CA GLN A 257 -43.69 1.72 6.16
C GLN A 257 -43.13 1.24 7.52
N PRO A 258 -43.59 1.82 8.65
CA PRO A 258 -43.27 1.32 9.98
C PRO A 258 -43.48 -0.19 10.12
N GLY A 259 -42.48 -0.90 10.68
CA GLY A 259 -42.48 -2.35 10.83
C GLY A 259 -41.87 -3.13 9.64
N GLU A 260 -41.76 -2.52 8.46
CA GLU A 260 -41.02 -3.12 7.34
C GLU A 260 -39.53 -3.10 7.56
N SER A 261 -38.81 -4.01 6.92
CA SER A 261 -37.37 -4.23 7.18
C SER A 261 -36.52 -4.21 5.92
N VAL A 262 -35.20 -3.98 6.11
CA VAL A 262 -34.22 -3.94 5.04
C VAL A 262 -33.12 -4.98 5.27
N GLY A 263 -32.79 -5.71 4.19
CA GLY A 263 -31.62 -6.57 4.08
C GLY A 263 -31.68 -7.87 4.89
N TYR A 264 -30.56 -8.61 4.83
CA TYR A 264 -30.43 -9.91 5.47
C TYR A 264 -30.53 -9.84 6.99
N GLY A 265 -31.37 -10.74 7.54
CA GLY A 265 -31.58 -10.87 8.98
C GLY A 265 -32.42 -9.73 9.58
N ARG A 266 -33.06 -8.92 8.75
CA ARG A 266 -33.96 -7.83 9.18
C ARG A 266 -33.32 -6.95 10.27
N LYS A 267 -32.04 -6.57 10.10
CA LYS A 267 -31.30 -5.79 11.10
C LYS A 267 -31.70 -4.31 11.13
N PHE A 268 -32.33 -3.82 10.09
CA PHE A 268 -33.00 -2.53 10.05
C PHE A 268 -34.49 -2.77 9.95
N ILE A 269 -35.26 -2.17 10.86
CA ILE A 269 -36.75 -2.15 10.87
C ILE A 269 -37.15 -0.68 10.93
N ALA A 270 -37.97 -0.25 9.99
CA ALA A 270 -38.46 1.12 9.95
C ALA A 270 -39.38 1.43 11.15
N GLU A 271 -39.08 2.48 11.87
CA GLU A 271 -39.92 2.98 12.99
C GLU A 271 -40.89 4.06 12.52
N ARG A 272 -40.62 4.66 11.37
CA ARG A 272 -41.41 5.69 10.69
C ARG A 272 -41.46 5.38 9.19
N GLU A 273 -42.25 6.11 8.45
CA GLU A 273 -42.14 6.10 6.98
C GLU A 273 -40.72 6.49 6.60
N THR A 274 -40.02 5.59 5.90
CA THR A 274 -38.57 5.68 5.68
C THR A 274 -38.23 5.54 4.20
N ARG A 275 -37.43 6.47 3.70
CA ARG A 275 -36.90 6.43 2.32
C ARG A 275 -35.53 5.69 2.30
N ILE A 276 -35.55 4.58 1.59
CA ILE A 276 -34.34 3.71 1.46
C ILE A 276 -33.76 3.85 0.06
N ALA A 277 -32.48 4.23 -0.03
CA ALA A 277 -31.74 4.23 -1.28
C ALA A 277 -30.81 3.01 -1.36
N THR A 278 -30.66 2.43 -2.55
CA THR A 278 -29.80 1.28 -2.82
C THR A 278 -28.57 1.72 -3.61
N LEU A 279 -27.40 1.28 -3.16
CA LEU A 279 -26.10 1.47 -3.82
C LEU A 279 -25.59 0.14 -4.39
N PRO A 280 -25.04 0.10 -5.63
CA PRO A 280 -24.59 -1.11 -6.31
C PRO A 280 -23.15 -1.47 -5.91
N VAL A 281 -22.89 -1.51 -4.63
CA VAL A 281 -21.61 -1.84 -4.00
C VAL A 281 -21.86 -2.79 -2.85
N GLY A 282 -20.97 -3.78 -2.68
CA GLY A 282 -21.03 -4.69 -1.57
C GLY A 282 -19.67 -5.25 -1.19
N TYR A 283 -19.67 -6.32 -0.38
CA TYR A 283 -18.40 -6.86 0.11
C TYR A 283 -17.53 -7.51 -0.99
N ALA A 284 -18.09 -7.92 -2.13
CA ALA A 284 -17.32 -8.37 -3.28
C ALA A 284 -16.55 -7.23 -3.99
N ASP A 285 -16.91 -5.98 -3.69
CA ASP A 285 -16.25 -4.77 -4.18
C ASP A 285 -15.24 -4.21 -3.18
N GLY A 286 -15.15 -4.83 -1.98
CA GLY A 286 -14.30 -4.39 -0.89
C GLY A 286 -15.00 -3.54 0.16
N TYR A 287 -16.29 -3.24 0.02
CA TYR A 287 -17.07 -2.54 1.04
C TYR A 287 -17.66 -3.57 2.01
N ILE A 288 -16.91 -3.90 3.04
CA ILE A 288 -17.12 -5.09 3.86
C ILE A 288 -18.30 -5.00 4.83
N ARG A 289 -18.74 -6.15 5.35
CA ARG A 289 -19.90 -6.24 6.25
C ARG A 289 -19.67 -5.56 7.60
N ALA A 290 -18.43 -5.41 8.02
CA ALA A 290 -18.08 -4.71 9.26
C ALA A 290 -18.39 -3.21 9.20
N TYR A 291 -18.56 -2.62 8.02
CA TYR A 291 -18.98 -1.23 7.85
C TYR A 291 -20.48 -0.99 8.11
N ALA A 292 -21.27 -2.04 8.35
CA ALA A 292 -22.65 -1.91 8.76
C ALA A 292 -22.75 -1.16 10.10
N GLY A 293 -23.56 -0.08 10.13
CA GLY A 293 -23.62 0.84 11.28
C GLY A 293 -22.89 2.16 11.03
N GLY A 294 -22.08 2.24 9.97
CA GLY A 294 -21.52 3.49 9.46
C GLY A 294 -22.51 4.27 8.58
N SER A 295 -21.96 5.19 7.78
CA SER A 295 -22.76 6.05 6.90
C SER A 295 -22.00 6.36 5.61
N VAL A 296 -22.71 6.87 4.61
CA VAL A 296 -22.11 7.43 3.39
C VAL A 296 -22.51 8.89 3.26
N GLU A 297 -21.82 9.63 2.38
CA GLU A 297 -22.20 11.00 2.06
C GLU A 297 -23.03 11.05 0.79
N VAL A 298 -24.14 11.79 0.84
CA VAL A 298 -24.96 12.12 -0.33
C VAL A 298 -25.56 13.53 -0.14
N CYS A 299 -25.56 14.34 -1.18
CA CYS A 299 -26.04 15.72 -1.14
C CYS A 299 -25.41 16.56 0.00
N GLY A 300 -24.13 16.33 0.33
CA GLY A 300 -23.42 17.01 1.41
C GLY A 300 -23.83 16.61 2.83
N LYS A 301 -24.61 15.53 2.99
CA LYS A 301 -25.09 15.03 4.28
C LYS A 301 -24.71 13.56 4.48
N ARG A 302 -24.70 13.12 5.75
CA ARG A 302 -24.43 11.73 6.11
C ARG A 302 -25.75 10.92 6.10
N ALA A 303 -25.77 9.85 5.31
CA ALA A 303 -26.86 8.89 5.24
C ALA A 303 -26.44 7.57 5.90
N PRO A 304 -27.09 7.12 6.99
CA PRO A 304 -26.69 5.91 7.68
C PRO A 304 -26.96 4.66 6.83
N ILE A 305 -26.12 3.64 7.00
CA ILE A 305 -26.30 2.34 6.35
C ILE A 305 -27.52 1.63 6.99
N ALA A 306 -28.49 1.27 6.17
CA ALA A 306 -29.71 0.58 6.59
C ALA A 306 -29.54 -0.93 6.49
N GLY A 307 -29.30 -1.59 7.62
CA GLY A 307 -29.12 -3.04 7.69
C GLY A 307 -27.70 -3.50 7.32
N ARG A 308 -27.60 -4.72 6.77
CA ARG A 308 -26.31 -5.35 6.45
C ARG A 308 -25.85 -5.04 5.03
N VAL A 309 -24.54 -4.89 4.85
CA VAL A 309 -23.93 -4.89 3.52
C VAL A 309 -24.08 -6.30 2.91
N CYS A 310 -24.60 -6.37 1.68
CA CYS A 310 -24.75 -7.60 0.90
C CYS A 310 -23.52 -7.83 -0.01
N MET A 311 -23.53 -8.87 -0.84
CA MET A 311 -22.41 -9.17 -1.73
C MET A 311 -22.15 -8.05 -2.74
N ASP A 312 -23.20 -7.54 -3.37
CA ASP A 312 -23.13 -6.63 -4.52
C ASP A 312 -23.86 -5.31 -4.29
N GLN A 313 -24.59 -5.16 -3.19
CA GLN A 313 -25.42 -3.99 -2.89
C GLN A 313 -25.51 -3.76 -1.38
N PHE A 314 -25.75 -2.51 -1.01
CA PHE A 314 -26.22 -2.17 0.33
C PHE A 314 -27.19 -0.99 0.28
N MET A 315 -27.89 -0.76 1.37
CA MET A 315 -28.94 0.25 1.46
C MET A 315 -28.57 1.31 2.49
N ILE A 316 -29.03 2.52 2.26
CA ILE A 316 -28.87 3.68 3.13
C ILE A 316 -30.24 4.32 3.41
N ASP A 317 -30.39 4.90 4.58
CA ASP A 317 -31.55 5.69 4.94
C ASP A 317 -31.33 7.15 4.49
N VAL A 318 -32.16 7.60 3.55
CA VAL A 318 -32.16 8.97 3.02
C VAL A 318 -33.43 9.74 3.41
N THR A 319 -34.14 9.32 4.45
CA THR A 319 -35.40 9.94 4.92
C THR A 319 -35.20 11.43 5.21
N ASP A 320 -34.11 11.77 5.89
CA ASP A 320 -33.78 13.13 6.28
C ASP A 320 -32.97 13.90 5.21
N ILE A 321 -32.88 13.33 4.00
CA ILE A 321 -32.24 13.92 2.81
C ILE A 321 -33.25 13.91 1.66
N PRO A 322 -34.31 14.73 1.73
CA PRO A 322 -35.42 14.68 0.77
C PRO A 322 -35.00 15.02 -0.67
N GLU A 323 -33.92 15.77 -0.86
CA GLU A 323 -33.30 16.10 -2.14
C GLU A 323 -32.62 14.92 -2.82
N ALA A 324 -32.27 13.83 -2.10
CA ALA A 324 -31.62 12.67 -2.67
C ALA A 324 -32.50 11.98 -3.72
N LYS A 325 -31.93 11.67 -4.88
CA LYS A 325 -32.60 11.04 -6.02
C LYS A 325 -31.77 9.98 -6.70
N MET A 326 -32.37 9.15 -7.51
CA MET A 326 -31.65 8.19 -8.35
C MET A 326 -30.63 8.91 -9.23
N GLY A 327 -29.43 8.32 -9.34
CA GLY A 327 -28.32 8.88 -10.08
C GLY A 327 -27.40 9.79 -9.27
N ASP A 328 -27.81 10.26 -8.09
CA ASP A 328 -26.93 11.05 -7.22
C ASP A 328 -25.72 10.23 -6.78
N VAL A 329 -24.57 10.92 -6.67
CA VAL A 329 -23.31 10.30 -6.27
C VAL A 329 -23.21 10.30 -4.75
N CYS A 330 -23.00 9.13 -4.21
CA CYS A 330 -22.61 8.93 -2.81
C CYS A 330 -21.11 8.73 -2.70
N THR A 331 -20.49 9.35 -1.70
CA THR A 331 -19.10 9.04 -1.29
C THR A 331 -19.15 8.01 -0.18
N LEU A 332 -18.41 6.91 -0.38
CA LEU A 332 -18.33 5.81 0.56
C LEU A 332 -17.16 5.98 1.55
N PHE A 333 -16.08 6.61 1.08
CA PHE A 333 -14.95 7.12 1.87
C PHE A 333 -14.03 8.00 1.01
N GLY A 334 -13.10 8.71 1.65
CA GLY A 334 -12.03 9.49 1.00
C GLY A 334 -12.42 10.93 0.73
N SER A 335 -13.43 11.47 1.41
CA SER A 335 -13.68 12.91 1.48
C SER A 335 -13.13 13.50 2.79
N GLU A 336 -13.15 14.82 2.91
CA GLU A 336 -12.73 15.52 4.13
C GLU A 336 -13.62 15.19 5.34
N THR A 337 -14.91 14.95 5.09
CA THR A 337 -15.90 14.68 6.13
C THR A 337 -16.20 13.20 6.34
N LEU A 338 -15.76 12.32 5.43
CA LEU A 338 -15.81 10.87 5.57
C LEU A 338 -14.46 10.28 5.18
N THR A 339 -13.53 10.29 6.12
CA THR A 339 -12.15 9.86 5.91
C THR A 339 -12.02 8.34 5.84
N THR A 340 -10.92 7.88 5.23
CA THR A 340 -10.56 6.46 5.22
C THR A 340 -10.33 5.92 6.62
N ASP A 341 -9.77 6.76 7.52
CA ASP A 341 -9.51 6.39 8.93
C ASP A 341 -10.81 6.20 9.72
N GLU A 342 -11.82 7.04 9.49
CA GLU A 342 -13.14 6.84 10.10
C GLU A 342 -13.73 5.48 9.70
N VAL A 343 -13.68 5.14 8.41
CA VAL A 343 -14.20 3.85 7.92
C VAL A 343 -13.39 2.67 8.43
N ALA A 344 -12.06 2.82 8.58
CA ALA A 344 -11.21 1.82 9.22
C ALA A 344 -11.64 1.57 10.66
N GLY A 345 -11.94 2.62 11.40
CA GLY A 345 -12.42 2.54 12.78
C GLY A 345 -13.71 1.73 12.94
N TRP A 346 -14.65 1.77 11.99
CA TRP A 346 -15.88 0.96 12.03
C TRP A 346 -15.62 -0.55 12.00
N ALA A 347 -14.51 -0.96 11.37
CA ALA A 347 -14.11 -2.36 11.25
C ALA A 347 -13.00 -2.76 12.23
N ASN A 348 -12.56 -1.85 13.11
CA ASN A 348 -11.42 -2.04 14.01
C ASN A 348 -10.15 -2.45 13.24
N THR A 349 -9.86 -1.73 12.17
CA THR A 349 -8.69 -1.95 11.30
C THR A 349 -7.99 -0.63 10.98
N ILE A 350 -7.09 -0.61 10.01
CA ILE A 350 -6.28 0.52 9.59
C ILE A 350 -6.63 0.97 8.16
N ASN A 351 -6.35 2.22 7.84
CA ASN A 351 -6.62 2.83 6.54
C ASN A 351 -5.97 2.06 5.37
N TYR A 352 -4.80 1.43 5.60
CA TYR A 352 -4.14 0.55 4.62
C TYR A 352 -5.06 -0.54 4.10
N GLU A 353 -5.75 -1.24 5.01
CA GLU A 353 -6.65 -2.33 4.65
C GLU A 353 -7.86 -1.80 3.88
N VAL A 354 -8.44 -0.68 4.30
CA VAL A 354 -9.61 -0.08 3.65
C VAL A 354 -9.35 0.20 2.17
N VAL A 355 -8.23 0.85 1.83
CA VAL A 355 -7.91 1.16 0.42
C VAL A 355 -7.50 -0.09 -0.36
N CYS A 356 -6.78 -1.03 0.26
CA CYS A 356 -6.38 -2.29 -0.38
C CYS A 356 -7.57 -3.22 -0.66
N LEU A 357 -8.65 -3.14 0.11
CA LEU A 357 -9.85 -3.96 -0.07
C LEU A 357 -10.66 -3.57 -1.31
N VAL A 358 -10.52 -2.34 -1.85
CA VAL A 358 -11.21 -1.95 -3.08
C VAL A 358 -10.81 -2.89 -4.21
N SER A 359 -11.72 -3.79 -4.59
CA SER A 359 -11.43 -4.91 -5.49
C SER A 359 -11.24 -4.47 -6.95
N GLU A 360 -10.71 -5.35 -7.79
CA GLU A 360 -10.55 -5.12 -9.23
C GLU A 360 -11.89 -4.95 -9.97
N ARG A 361 -13.01 -5.37 -9.36
CA ARG A 361 -14.36 -5.13 -9.89
C ARG A 361 -14.74 -3.65 -9.94
N VAL A 362 -14.09 -2.82 -9.13
CA VAL A 362 -14.32 -1.38 -9.04
C VAL A 362 -13.40 -0.67 -10.04
N PRO A 363 -13.92 -0.01 -11.09
CA PRO A 363 -13.09 0.73 -12.02
C PRO A 363 -12.38 1.90 -11.34
N ARG A 364 -11.09 2.09 -11.64
CA ARG A 364 -10.34 3.28 -11.25
C ARG A 364 -10.54 4.37 -12.30
N VAL A 365 -10.90 5.55 -11.83
CA VAL A 365 -11.09 6.75 -12.66
C VAL A 365 -10.01 7.76 -12.27
N TYR A 366 -9.01 7.90 -13.10
CA TYR A 366 -7.88 8.79 -12.83
C TYR A 366 -8.25 10.23 -13.16
N LYS A 367 -7.83 11.16 -12.28
CA LYS A 367 -7.99 12.63 -12.42
C LYS A 367 -6.65 13.31 -12.11
N GLY A 368 -6.42 14.51 -12.67
CA GLY A 368 -5.22 15.33 -12.44
C GLY A 368 -4.17 15.20 -13.53
#